data_1bc6e7d94f63de8c2d6dc8c99ad9f076
#
_entry.id   1bc6e7d94f63de8c2d6dc8c99ad9f076
#
_cell.length_a   1.000
_cell.length_b   1.000
_cell.length_c   1.000
_cell.angle_alpha   90.00
_cell.angle_beta   90.00
_cell.angle_gamma   90.00
#
_symmetry.space_group_name_H-M   'P 1'
#
loop_
_entity.id
_entity.type
_entity.pdbx_description
1 polymer ?
#
loop_
_entity_poly.entity_id
_entity_poly.type
_entity_poly.pdbx_seq_one_letter_code
_entity_poly.pdbx_strand_id
1 'polypeptide(L)'
;MNKKYLPSALILYLNYFIHGVGCSILGQAVIKDALAGAWGVEAMAITAISAALGLGRLIALPFAGPLSDKLGRRISTAIGSASYAIYLIGLALAFNAGTNGGYTIAYVCAVLGGIANSFLDTGIYPAVSEIIYKAPGVATMGIKFFIAIAQMLLPFVLGATVATTASGLTSYNRLFYGCGIIYIVLFVLVFLFPLPDA
;
A
#
# COMPACT_ATOMS: atom_id res chain seq x y z
N MET A 1 -14.81 0.26 -23.83
CA MET A 1 -13.61 0.84 -23.21
C MET A 1 -13.47 2.28 -23.66
N ASN A 2 -13.40 3.20 -22.77
CA ASN A 2 -13.19 4.62 -23.10
C ASN A 2 -11.67 4.89 -23.21
N LYS A 3 -11.17 5.02 -24.45
CA LYS A 3 -9.72 5.17 -24.72
C LYS A 3 -9.10 6.39 -24.04
N LYS A 4 -9.88 7.43 -23.74
CA LYS A 4 -9.43 8.64 -23.03
C LYS A 4 -8.88 8.32 -21.63
N TYR A 5 -9.45 7.33 -20.94
CA TYR A 5 -9.09 6.96 -19.58
C TYR A 5 -8.14 5.76 -19.48
N LEU A 6 -7.62 5.25 -20.59
CA LEU A 6 -6.72 4.10 -20.58
C LEU A 6 -5.42 4.34 -19.79
N PRO A 7 -4.75 5.50 -19.92
CA PRO A 7 -3.58 5.81 -19.09
C PRO A 7 -3.93 5.83 -17.59
N SER A 8 -5.12 6.37 -17.26
CA SER A 8 -5.60 6.39 -15.87
C SER A 8 -5.82 4.98 -15.30
N ALA A 9 -6.39 4.08 -16.11
CA ALA A 9 -6.55 2.68 -15.71
C ALA A 9 -5.19 2.04 -15.38
N LEU A 10 -4.15 2.29 -16.19
CA LEU A 10 -2.81 1.79 -15.92
C LEU A 10 -2.25 2.31 -14.59
N ILE A 11 -2.44 3.61 -14.29
CA ILE A 11 -2.02 4.21 -13.03
C ILE A 11 -2.74 3.54 -11.86
N LEU A 12 -4.03 3.25 -11.98
CA LEU A 12 -4.82 2.58 -10.96
C LEU A 12 -4.34 1.13 -10.75
N TYR A 13 -4.02 0.40 -11.81
CA TYR A 13 -3.43 -0.94 -11.71
C TYR A 13 -2.04 -0.92 -11.06
N LEU A 14 -1.20 0.09 -11.37
CA LEU A 14 0.10 0.26 -10.72
C LEU A 14 -0.03 0.57 -9.22
N ASN A 15 -1.06 1.31 -8.80
CA ASN A 15 -1.37 1.45 -7.37
C ASN A 15 -1.54 0.09 -6.70
N TYR A 16 -2.27 -0.82 -7.33
CA TYR A 16 -2.50 -2.15 -6.78
C TYR A 16 -1.30 -3.10 -6.94
N PHE A 17 -0.43 -2.87 -7.88
CA PHE A 17 0.84 -3.58 -7.93
C PHE A 17 1.68 -3.28 -6.68
N ILE A 18 1.89 -2.01 -6.35
CA ILE A 18 2.63 -1.62 -5.16
C ILE A 18 1.87 -1.97 -3.87
N HIS A 19 0.53 -1.89 -3.88
CA HIS A 19 -0.30 -2.38 -2.78
C HIS A 19 -0.10 -3.88 -2.53
N GLY A 20 0.06 -4.68 -3.57
CA GLY A 20 0.39 -6.10 -3.46
C GLY A 20 1.70 -6.36 -2.71
N VAL A 21 2.71 -5.52 -2.91
CA VAL A 21 3.93 -5.52 -2.09
C VAL A 21 3.60 -5.13 -0.65
N GLY A 22 2.97 -3.99 -0.43
CA GLY A 22 2.74 -3.41 0.90
C GLY A 22 1.84 -4.25 1.80
N CYS A 23 0.83 -4.92 1.27
CA CYS A 23 -0.05 -5.78 2.06
C CYS A 23 0.59 -7.15 2.40
N SER A 24 1.60 -7.58 1.65
CA SER A 24 2.25 -8.89 1.81
C SER A 24 3.59 -8.81 2.56
N ILE A 25 4.16 -7.62 2.67
CA ILE A 25 5.52 -7.41 3.17
C ILE A 25 5.66 -7.85 4.63
N LEU A 26 4.71 -7.50 5.50
CA LEU A 26 4.72 -7.88 6.91
C LEU A 26 4.43 -9.37 7.14
N GLY A 27 3.97 -10.09 6.11
CA GLY A 27 3.79 -11.53 6.14
C GLY A 27 5.09 -12.32 5.91
N GLN A 28 6.12 -11.68 5.35
CA GLN A 28 7.39 -12.33 5.03
C GLN A 28 8.23 -12.57 6.29
N ALA A 29 8.70 -13.81 6.50
CA ALA A 29 9.50 -14.18 7.67
C ALA A 29 10.75 -13.31 7.81
N VAL A 30 11.48 -13.09 6.71
CA VAL A 30 12.70 -12.27 6.70
C VAL A 30 12.45 -10.81 7.10
N ILE A 31 11.28 -10.27 6.78
CA ILE A 31 10.87 -8.92 7.20
C ILE A 31 10.52 -8.92 8.69
N LYS A 32 9.79 -9.92 9.16
CA LYS A 32 9.43 -10.06 10.58
C LYS A 32 10.69 -10.13 11.44
N ASP A 33 11.66 -10.95 11.05
CA ASP A 33 12.91 -11.11 11.77
C ASP A 33 13.74 -9.82 11.79
N ALA A 34 13.82 -9.12 10.64
CA ALA A 34 14.54 -7.86 10.53
C ALA A 34 13.92 -6.76 11.40
N LEU A 35 12.59 -6.62 11.38
CA LEU A 35 11.87 -5.63 12.19
C LEU A 35 11.90 -5.98 13.68
N ALA A 36 11.74 -7.26 14.02
CA ALA A 36 11.84 -7.74 15.40
C ALA A 36 13.21 -7.45 15.99
N GLY A 37 14.29 -7.73 15.23
CA GLY A 37 15.66 -7.41 15.62
C GLY A 37 15.89 -5.91 15.82
N ALA A 38 15.34 -5.07 14.92
CA ALA A 38 15.47 -3.62 15.03
C ALA A 38 14.75 -3.03 16.24
N TRP A 39 13.58 -3.57 16.60
CA TRP A 39 12.75 -3.04 17.69
C TRP A 39 12.94 -3.76 19.02
N GLY A 40 13.74 -4.83 19.07
CA GLY A 40 13.97 -5.61 20.27
C GLY A 40 12.71 -6.34 20.77
N VAL A 41 11.88 -6.80 19.84
CA VAL A 41 10.62 -7.53 20.14
C VAL A 41 10.67 -8.91 19.49
N GLU A 42 9.76 -9.80 19.92
CA GLU A 42 9.62 -11.09 19.27
C GLU A 42 8.99 -10.97 17.88
N ALA A 43 9.34 -11.87 16.95
CA ALA A 43 8.78 -11.89 15.59
C ALA A 43 7.24 -12.01 15.60
N MET A 44 6.66 -12.65 16.63
CA MET A 44 5.21 -12.72 16.82
C MET A 44 4.57 -11.35 17.04
N ALA A 45 5.26 -10.40 17.68
CA ALA A 45 4.76 -9.03 17.89
C ALA A 45 4.55 -8.29 16.55
N ILE A 46 5.31 -8.63 15.51
CA ILE A 46 5.13 -8.07 14.17
C ILE A 46 3.78 -8.50 13.56
N THR A 47 3.26 -9.64 13.96
CA THR A 47 1.92 -10.09 13.54
C THR A 47 0.82 -9.14 14.06
N ALA A 48 1.01 -8.54 15.24
CA ALA A 48 0.08 -7.53 15.76
C ALA A 48 0.06 -6.26 14.88
N ILE A 49 1.20 -5.88 14.28
CA ILE A 49 1.27 -4.78 13.32
C ILE A 49 0.49 -5.14 12.03
N SER A 50 0.59 -6.40 11.58
CA SER A 50 -0.23 -6.86 10.45
C SER A 50 -1.73 -6.82 10.79
N ALA A 51 -2.12 -7.14 12.03
CA ALA A 51 -3.50 -7.00 12.50
C ALA A 51 -3.95 -5.54 12.57
N ALA A 52 -3.06 -4.60 12.85
CA ALA A 52 -3.35 -3.17 12.85
C ALA A 52 -3.78 -2.65 11.47
N LEU A 53 -3.26 -3.23 10.38
CA LEU A 53 -3.78 -2.98 9.02
C LEU A 53 -5.27 -3.36 8.91
N GLY A 54 -5.63 -4.53 9.44
CA GLY A 54 -7.03 -4.98 9.48
C GLY A 54 -7.91 -4.05 10.31
N LEU A 55 -7.43 -3.59 11.45
CA LEU A 55 -8.13 -2.64 12.31
C LEU A 55 -8.40 -1.31 11.60
N GLY A 56 -7.38 -0.73 10.97
CA GLY A 56 -7.52 0.51 10.19
C GLY A 56 -8.53 0.35 9.06
N ARG A 57 -8.52 -0.78 8.36
CA ARG A 57 -9.49 -1.08 7.31
C ARG A 57 -10.90 -1.19 7.87
N LEU A 58 -11.09 -1.88 8.98
CA LEU A 58 -12.39 -2.03 9.64
C LEU A 58 -12.99 -0.68 10.05
N ILE A 59 -12.17 0.21 10.60
CA ILE A 59 -12.60 1.56 11.01
C ILE A 59 -12.99 2.39 9.79
N ALA A 60 -12.24 2.33 8.71
CA ALA A 60 -12.43 3.20 7.55
C ALA A 60 -13.56 2.75 6.61
N LEU A 61 -13.84 1.44 6.52
CA LEU A 61 -14.82 0.88 5.57
C LEU A 61 -16.20 1.57 5.59
N PRO A 62 -16.81 1.84 6.75
CA PRO A 62 -18.14 2.49 6.79
C PRO A 62 -18.15 3.91 6.20
N PHE A 63 -17.01 4.58 6.21
CA PHE A 63 -16.87 5.97 5.79
C PHE A 63 -16.30 6.12 4.38
N ALA A 64 -15.40 5.23 3.98
CA ALA A 64 -14.68 5.33 2.72
C ALA A 64 -15.61 5.24 1.50
N GLY A 65 -16.61 4.36 1.51
CA GLY A 65 -17.58 4.24 0.44
C GLY A 65 -18.40 5.51 0.23
N PRO A 66 -19.20 5.96 1.23
CA PRO A 66 -19.97 7.20 1.12
C PRO A 66 -19.13 8.43 0.80
N LEU A 67 -17.89 8.48 1.30
CA LEU A 67 -16.99 9.59 1.02
C LEU A 67 -16.49 9.55 -0.43
N SER A 68 -16.15 8.37 -0.96
CA SER A 68 -15.78 8.18 -2.36
C SER A 68 -16.92 8.57 -3.32
N ASP A 69 -18.16 8.26 -2.95
CA ASP A 69 -19.32 8.62 -3.75
C ASP A 69 -19.61 10.13 -3.74
N LYS A 70 -19.32 10.82 -2.63
CA LYS A 70 -19.53 12.27 -2.50
C LYS A 70 -18.38 13.10 -3.09
N LEU A 71 -17.13 12.69 -2.86
CA LEU A 71 -15.94 13.45 -3.26
C LEU A 71 -15.34 13.02 -4.60
N GLY A 72 -15.84 11.90 -5.14
CA GLY A 72 -15.36 11.32 -6.38
C GLY A 72 -14.19 10.35 -6.21
N ARG A 73 -14.02 9.48 -7.20
CA ARG A 73 -13.02 8.40 -7.23
C ARG A 73 -11.59 8.91 -7.12
N ARG A 74 -11.33 10.10 -7.70
CA ARG A 74 -10.01 10.74 -7.67
C ARG A 74 -9.56 11.07 -6.27
N ILE A 75 -10.40 11.72 -5.48
CA ILE A 75 -10.05 12.14 -4.13
C ILE A 75 -9.88 10.92 -3.22
N SER A 76 -10.77 9.94 -3.34
CA SER A 76 -10.65 8.68 -2.58
C SER A 76 -9.32 7.97 -2.89
N THR A 77 -8.97 7.82 -4.16
CA THR A 77 -7.69 7.21 -4.59
C THR A 77 -6.50 8.03 -4.11
N ALA A 78 -6.57 9.36 -4.15
CA ALA A 78 -5.51 10.25 -3.67
C ALA A 78 -5.29 10.10 -2.16
N ILE A 79 -6.36 10.10 -1.36
CA ILE A 79 -6.29 9.86 0.09
C ILE A 79 -5.65 8.50 0.37
N GLY A 80 -6.09 7.47 -0.34
CA GLY A 80 -5.53 6.12 -0.22
C GLY A 80 -4.04 6.08 -0.56
N SER A 81 -3.63 6.67 -1.68
CA SER A 81 -2.22 6.69 -2.11
C SER A 81 -1.33 7.47 -1.13
N ALA A 82 -1.77 8.64 -0.66
CA ALA A 82 -1.04 9.44 0.32
C ALA A 82 -0.88 8.69 1.66
N SER A 83 -1.96 8.10 2.16
CA SER A 83 -1.94 7.34 3.42
C SER A 83 -1.07 6.09 3.31
N TYR A 84 -1.06 5.43 2.15
CA TYR A 84 -0.20 4.27 1.91
C TYR A 84 1.29 4.65 1.81
N ALA A 85 1.59 5.81 1.22
CA ALA A 85 2.95 6.37 1.23
C ALA A 85 3.43 6.64 2.67
N ILE A 86 2.57 7.23 3.51
CA ILE A 86 2.87 7.45 4.93
C ILE A 86 3.12 6.13 5.65
N TYR A 87 2.31 5.10 5.40
CA TYR A 87 2.50 3.77 5.97
C TYR A 87 3.87 3.19 5.64
N LEU A 88 4.26 3.15 4.37
CA LEU A 88 5.52 2.55 3.93
C LEU A 88 6.74 3.35 4.38
N ILE A 89 6.71 4.67 4.24
CA ILE A 89 7.78 5.54 4.74
C ILE A 89 7.85 5.47 6.26
N GLY A 90 6.70 5.40 6.92
CA GLY A 90 6.60 5.23 8.36
C GLY A 90 7.24 3.95 8.88
N LEU A 91 7.13 2.83 8.14
CA LEU A 91 7.85 1.58 8.48
C LEU A 91 9.37 1.77 8.42
N ALA A 92 9.89 2.49 7.42
CA ALA A 92 11.31 2.78 7.32
C ALA A 92 11.79 3.68 8.47
N LEU A 93 11.01 4.72 8.80
CA LEU A 93 11.32 5.60 9.94
C LEU A 93 11.25 4.85 11.28
N ALA A 94 10.27 3.96 11.42
CA ALA A 94 10.13 3.10 12.59
C ALA A 94 11.33 2.16 12.74
N PHE A 95 11.83 1.58 11.65
CA PHE A 95 13.05 0.79 11.67
C PHE A 95 14.24 1.62 12.19
N ASN A 96 14.40 2.85 11.69
CA ASN A 96 15.49 3.74 12.10
C ASN A 96 15.36 4.21 13.55
N ALA A 97 14.13 4.33 14.08
CA ALA A 97 13.89 4.66 15.49
C ALA A 97 14.31 3.52 16.44
N GLY A 98 14.42 2.29 15.94
CA GLY A 98 14.88 1.15 16.70
C GLY A 98 14.02 0.89 17.93
N THR A 99 14.65 0.55 19.05
CA THR A 99 13.97 0.30 20.34
C THR A 99 13.33 1.53 20.96
N ASN A 100 13.64 2.75 20.47
CA ASN A 100 13.10 4.01 20.95
C ASN A 100 11.73 4.33 20.34
N GLY A 101 10.78 3.41 20.46
CA GLY A 101 9.40 3.60 20.00
C GLY A 101 9.12 3.17 18.56
N GLY A 102 10.09 2.54 17.88
CA GLY A 102 9.90 2.06 16.50
C GLY A 102 8.68 1.17 16.33
N TYR A 103 8.46 0.23 17.24
CA TYR A 103 7.28 -0.63 17.24
C TYR A 103 5.95 0.16 17.29
N THR A 104 5.88 1.18 18.16
CA THR A 104 4.68 2.02 18.31
C THR A 104 4.43 2.86 17.04
N ILE A 105 5.49 3.43 16.46
CA ILE A 105 5.41 4.18 15.20
C ILE A 105 4.89 3.27 14.09
N ALA A 106 5.44 2.05 13.97
CA ALA A 106 5.02 1.07 12.97
C ALA A 106 3.55 0.67 13.14
N TYR A 107 3.09 0.47 14.38
CA TYR A 107 1.71 0.12 14.67
C TYR A 107 0.74 1.23 14.22
N VAL A 108 1.02 2.48 14.56
CA VAL A 108 0.20 3.63 14.15
C VAL A 108 0.21 3.79 12.63
N CYS A 109 1.37 3.66 11.99
CA CYS A 109 1.48 3.72 10.53
C CYS A 109 0.73 2.57 9.86
N ALA A 110 0.70 1.37 10.46
CA ALA A 110 -0.07 0.25 9.95
C ALA A 110 -1.59 0.48 10.01
N VAL A 111 -2.10 1.13 11.06
CA VAL A 111 -3.52 1.57 11.10
C VAL A 111 -3.82 2.51 9.94
N LEU A 112 -2.94 3.49 9.66
CA LEU A 112 -3.08 4.37 8.50
C LEU A 112 -3.04 3.60 7.18
N GLY A 113 -2.18 2.58 7.07
CA GLY A 113 -2.14 1.67 5.92
C GLY A 113 -3.45 0.92 5.71
N GLY A 114 -4.10 0.51 6.80
CA GLY A 114 -5.43 -0.10 6.76
C GLY A 114 -6.52 0.86 6.27
N ILE A 115 -6.50 2.10 6.76
CA ILE A 115 -7.38 3.17 6.28
C ILE A 115 -7.15 3.39 4.77
N ALA A 116 -5.89 3.47 4.36
CA ALA A 116 -5.52 3.61 2.95
C ALA A 116 -6.11 2.51 2.06
N ASN A 117 -6.09 1.25 2.53
CA ASN A 117 -6.68 0.12 1.82
C ASN A 117 -8.16 0.35 1.51
N SER A 118 -8.94 0.83 2.48
CA SER A 118 -10.37 1.10 2.30
C SER A 118 -10.61 2.20 1.26
N PHE A 119 -9.82 3.27 1.30
CA PHE A 119 -9.95 4.38 0.33
C PHE A 119 -9.48 3.96 -1.07
N LEU A 120 -8.44 3.15 -1.21
CA LEU A 120 -8.03 2.60 -2.50
C LEU A 120 -9.09 1.66 -3.07
N ASP A 121 -9.66 0.78 -2.25
CA ASP A 121 -10.71 -0.14 -2.69
C ASP A 121 -11.94 0.63 -3.21
N THR A 122 -12.43 1.62 -2.46
CA THR A 122 -13.62 2.39 -2.82
C THR A 122 -13.38 3.39 -3.96
N GLY A 123 -12.14 3.80 -4.20
CA GLY A 123 -11.78 4.66 -5.33
C GLY A 123 -11.49 3.88 -6.61
N ILE A 124 -10.65 2.85 -6.53
CA ILE A 124 -10.06 2.21 -7.71
C ILE A 124 -10.97 1.14 -8.32
N TYR A 125 -11.61 0.28 -7.51
CA TYR A 125 -12.48 -0.78 -8.07
C TYR A 125 -13.62 -0.24 -8.91
N PRO A 126 -14.40 0.75 -8.45
CA PRO A 126 -15.41 1.38 -9.30
C PRO A 126 -14.79 2.08 -10.51
N ALA A 127 -13.71 2.86 -10.32
CA ALA A 127 -13.10 3.62 -11.42
C ALA A 127 -12.64 2.73 -12.58
N VAL A 128 -11.97 1.60 -12.32
CA VAL A 128 -11.57 0.68 -13.41
C VAL A 128 -12.76 0.03 -14.08
N SER A 129 -13.84 -0.27 -13.34
CA SER A 129 -15.07 -0.83 -13.88
C SER A 129 -15.79 0.18 -14.77
N GLU A 130 -15.79 1.45 -14.43
CA GLU A 130 -16.35 2.56 -15.21
C GLU A 130 -15.53 2.82 -16.47
N ILE A 131 -14.20 2.72 -16.41
CA ILE A 131 -13.32 2.87 -17.57
C ILE A 131 -13.51 1.70 -18.55
N ILE A 132 -13.58 0.48 -18.04
CA ILE A 132 -13.72 -0.76 -18.84
C ILE A 132 -15.16 -1.28 -18.73
N TYR A 133 -16.14 -0.41 -18.96
CA TYR A 133 -17.57 -0.68 -18.77
C TYR A 133 -18.12 -1.86 -19.56
N LYS A 134 -17.47 -2.26 -20.68
CA LYS A 134 -17.87 -3.43 -21.47
C LYS A 134 -17.53 -4.76 -20.81
N ALA A 135 -16.60 -4.79 -19.88
CA ALA A 135 -16.16 -5.98 -19.17
C ALA A 135 -15.72 -5.64 -17.74
N PRO A 136 -16.64 -5.17 -16.87
CA PRO A 136 -16.29 -4.71 -15.53
C PRO A 136 -15.68 -5.83 -14.65
N GLY A 137 -16.11 -7.06 -14.83
CA GLY A 137 -15.51 -8.22 -14.16
C GLY A 137 -14.05 -8.43 -14.54
N VAL A 138 -13.70 -8.28 -15.84
CA VAL A 138 -12.31 -8.35 -16.29
C VAL A 138 -11.48 -7.19 -15.73
N ALA A 139 -12.07 -5.99 -15.66
CA ALA A 139 -11.42 -4.82 -15.08
C ALA A 139 -11.01 -5.06 -13.62
N THR A 140 -11.93 -5.58 -12.81
CA THR A 140 -11.64 -5.89 -11.40
C THR A 140 -10.71 -7.07 -11.21
N MET A 141 -10.79 -8.10 -12.07
CA MET A 141 -9.83 -9.20 -12.11
C MET A 141 -8.41 -8.72 -12.42
N GLY A 142 -8.26 -7.71 -13.28
CA GLY A 142 -6.98 -7.06 -13.55
C GLY A 142 -6.29 -6.55 -12.29
N ILE A 143 -7.04 -5.99 -11.33
CA ILE A 143 -6.50 -5.56 -10.02
C ILE A 143 -5.86 -6.76 -9.31
N LYS A 144 -6.58 -7.88 -9.20
CA LYS A 144 -6.08 -9.10 -8.55
C LYS A 144 -4.86 -9.67 -9.25
N PHE A 145 -4.83 -9.60 -10.58
CA PHE A 145 -3.68 -10.02 -11.39
C PHE A 145 -2.42 -9.20 -11.05
N PHE A 146 -2.52 -7.88 -10.96
CA PHE A 146 -1.38 -7.02 -10.59
C PHE A 146 -0.91 -7.27 -9.15
N ILE A 147 -1.82 -7.51 -8.20
CA ILE A 147 -1.48 -7.92 -6.83
C ILE A 147 -0.70 -9.24 -6.86
N ALA A 148 -1.20 -10.25 -7.59
CA ALA A 148 -0.58 -11.56 -7.65
C ALA A 148 0.83 -11.51 -8.26
N ILE A 149 1.04 -10.73 -9.33
CA ILE A 149 2.38 -10.51 -9.91
C ILE A 149 3.31 -9.88 -8.87
N ALA A 150 2.85 -8.85 -8.17
CA ALA A 150 3.66 -8.19 -7.15
C ALA A 150 4.07 -9.16 -6.03
N GLN A 151 3.14 -10.00 -5.58
CA GLN A 151 3.41 -11.02 -4.56
C GLN A 151 4.38 -12.09 -5.06
N MET A 152 4.26 -12.51 -6.32
CA MET A 152 5.18 -13.46 -6.95
C MET A 152 6.60 -12.89 -7.07
N LEU A 153 6.72 -11.60 -7.38
CA LEU A 153 8.01 -10.93 -7.51
C LEU A 153 8.63 -10.52 -6.18
N LEU A 154 7.85 -10.48 -5.10
CA LEU A 154 8.29 -9.98 -3.80
C LEU A 154 9.55 -10.66 -3.26
N PRO A 155 9.74 -11.99 -3.31
CA PRO A 155 10.99 -12.62 -2.85
C PRO A 155 12.23 -12.12 -3.58
N PHE A 156 12.14 -11.90 -4.90
CA PHE A 156 13.24 -11.37 -5.71
C PHE A 156 13.55 -9.91 -5.36
N VAL A 157 12.50 -9.11 -5.14
CA VAL A 157 12.62 -7.71 -4.72
C VAL A 157 13.24 -7.62 -3.33
N LEU A 158 12.87 -8.48 -2.40
CA LEU A 158 13.47 -8.58 -1.07
C LEU A 158 14.97 -8.89 -1.17
N GLY A 159 15.34 -9.88 -1.98
CA GLY A 159 16.75 -10.21 -2.20
C GLY A 159 17.55 -9.07 -2.81
N ALA A 160 16.96 -8.28 -3.72
CA ALA A 160 17.62 -7.15 -4.36
C ALA A 160 17.72 -5.90 -3.45
N THR A 161 16.83 -5.75 -2.47
CA THR A 161 16.74 -4.54 -1.62
C THR A 161 17.35 -4.72 -0.25
N VAL A 162 17.69 -5.95 0.14
CA VAL A 162 18.31 -6.24 1.43
C VAL A 162 19.64 -5.47 1.60
N ALA A 163 19.84 -4.92 2.77
CA ALA A 163 21.08 -4.25 3.15
C ALA A 163 21.43 -4.58 4.61
N THR A 164 22.70 -4.47 4.95
CA THR A 164 23.17 -4.57 6.34
C THR A 164 23.49 -3.17 6.84
N THR A 165 22.95 -2.80 7.99
CA THR A 165 23.26 -1.53 8.64
C THR A 165 24.65 -1.55 9.24
N ALA A 166 25.18 -0.37 9.59
CA ALA A 166 26.46 -0.26 10.28
C ALA A 166 26.48 -1.00 11.65
N SER A 167 25.30 -1.19 12.25
CA SER A 167 25.11 -1.98 13.48
C SER A 167 24.96 -3.48 13.25
N GLY A 168 25.11 -3.96 12.00
CA GLY A 168 24.97 -5.38 11.63
C GLY A 168 23.54 -5.89 11.50
N LEU A 169 22.52 -5.02 11.61
CA LEU A 169 21.12 -5.39 11.45
C LEU A 169 20.72 -5.50 9.96
N THR A 170 19.91 -6.49 9.64
CA THR A 170 19.32 -6.63 8.30
C THR A 170 18.24 -5.57 8.11
N SER A 171 18.31 -4.82 7.02
CA SER A 171 17.41 -3.72 6.71
C SER A 171 16.79 -3.86 5.33
N TYR A 172 15.52 -3.56 5.24
CA TYR A 172 14.74 -3.46 3.99
C TYR A 172 14.25 -2.03 3.73
N ASN A 173 14.86 -1.03 4.36
CA ASN A 173 14.46 0.37 4.21
C ASN A 173 14.47 0.86 2.76
N ARG A 174 15.37 0.32 1.93
CA ARG A 174 15.39 0.61 0.48
C ARG A 174 14.06 0.27 -0.19
N LEU A 175 13.46 -0.87 0.18
CA LEU A 175 12.15 -1.28 -0.33
C LEU A 175 11.05 -0.38 0.21
N PHE A 176 11.04 -0.10 1.51
CA PHE A 176 10.02 0.75 2.14
C PHE A 176 10.03 2.17 1.56
N TYR A 177 11.19 2.81 1.47
CA TYR A 177 11.31 4.14 0.87
C TYR A 177 10.99 4.12 -0.63
N GLY A 178 11.46 3.12 -1.37
CA GLY A 178 11.19 2.97 -2.79
C GLY A 178 9.69 2.87 -3.10
N CYS A 179 8.98 1.99 -2.41
CA CYS A 179 7.53 1.85 -2.55
C CYS A 179 6.78 3.10 -2.07
N GLY A 180 7.22 3.74 -0.99
CA GLY A 180 6.64 4.99 -0.49
C GLY A 180 6.77 6.13 -1.50
N ILE A 181 7.94 6.29 -2.12
CA ILE A 181 8.18 7.29 -3.18
C ILE A 181 7.32 7.00 -4.40
N ILE A 182 7.19 5.73 -4.82
CA ILE A 182 6.31 5.37 -5.93
C ILE A 182 4.85 5.76 -5.62
N TYR A 183 4.38 5.56 -4.38
CA TYR A 183 3.04 6.00 -3.99
C TYR A 183 2.87 7.52 -4.00
N ILE A 184 3.89 8.29 -3.66
CA ILE A 184 3.87 9.75 -3.80
C ILE A 184 3.75 10.13 -5.29
N VAL A 185 4.49 9.48 -6.17
CA VAL A 185 4.39 9.69 -7.61
C VAL A 185 2.99 9.33 -8.12
N LEU A 186 2.44 8.19 -7.70
CA LEU A 186 1.09 7.76 -8.07
C LEU A 186 0.03 8.74 -7.55
N PHE A 187 0.19 9.27 -6.34
CA PHE A 187 -0.66 10.33 -5.80
C PHE A 187 -0.71 11.54 -6.73
N VAL A 188 0.44 12.01 -7.20
CA VAL A 188 0.51 13.13 -8.14
C VAL A 188 -0.13 12.76 -9.49
N LEU A 189 0.14 11.57 -10.01
CA LEU A 189 -0.39 11.12 -11.30
C LEU A 189 -1.92 11.00 -11.31
N VAL A 190 -2.55 10.68 -10.18
CA VAL A 190 -4.02 10.65 -10.06
C VAL A 190 -4.66 12.02 -10.32
N PHE A 191 -3.94 13.12 -10.03
CA PHE A 191 -4.42 14.48 -10.33
C PHE A 191 -4.11 14.90 -11.77
N LEU A 192 -3.04 14.41 -12.36
CA LEU A 192 -2.63 14.78 -13.73
C LEU A 192 -3.46 14.07 -14.80
N PHE A 193 -3.95 12.88 -14.56
CA PHE A 193 -4.71 12.10 -15.53
C PHE A 193 -6.21 12.11 -15.20
N PRO A 194 -7.07 12.20 -16.24
CA PRO A 194 -8.51 12.25 -16.03
C PRO A 194 -9.03 10.91 -15.51
N LEU A 195 -9.88 10.96 -14.50
CA LEU A 195 -10.69 9.83 -14.03
C LEU A 195 -12.16 10.08 -14.37
N PRO A 196 -12.98 9.03 -14.54
CA PRO A 196 -14.42 9.19 -14.67
C PRO A 196 -14.97 9.93 -13.45
N ASP A 197 -15.87 10.86 -13.68
CA ASP A 197 -16.65 11.49 -12.62
C ASP A 197 -17.66 10.46 -12.06
N ALA A 198 -17.83 10.46 -10.75
CA ALA A 198 -18.74 9.56 -10.06
C ALA A 198 -20.21 9.95 -10.31
#